data_365cd27501b00f45255eced74b516e48
#
_entry.id   365cd27501b00f45255eced74b516e48
#
_cell.length_a   1.000
_cell.length_b   1.000
_cell.length_c   1.000
_cell.angle_alpha   90.00
_cell.angle_beta   90.00
_cell.angle_gamma   90.00
#
_symmetry.space_group_name_H-M   'P 1'
#
loop_
_entity.id
_entity.type
_entity.pdbx_description
1 polymer ?
#
loop_
_entity_poly.entity_id
_entity_poly.type
_entity_poly.pdbx_seq_one_letter_code
_entity_poly.pdbx_strand_id
1 'polypeptide(L)'
;MTAYMIEGNNAHRIEETYVEKCAKCAGTGNFRSYMGRVVGQCFACKGVGHKTYKTDSQTRAANRAKSADRKVRNRQDNLDTFRQFQPAAAAWIEAAAARGFEFAQSLAEAVAKYGDLTEGQLAAVERCIAKDAEREAQRASKAEQAPTVDASKLHAAFDAAAAAGLKFPKMRFEGFSISPAPAHGHNAGALYVKDGHDYLGKISSGRFFASRDCDAERAQSVADVVSDPTAAAVAFGKKTGSCCCCGRELTDPASVAAGIGPICAENWGL
;
A
#
# COMPACT_ATOMS: atom_id res chain seq x y z
N MET A 1 -10.01 -24.28 -52.74
CA MET A 1 -10.12 -25.55 -53.49
C MET A 1 -9.06 -26.49 -52.95
N THR A 2 -9.45 -27.67 -52.54
CA THR A 2 -8.53 -28.69 -52.00
C THR A 2 -8.05 -29.52 -53.18
N ALA A 3 -6.76 -29.46 -53.49
CA ALA A 3 -6.21 -30.30 -54.59
C ALA A 3 -5.99 -31.75 -54.08
N TYR A 4 -6.37 -32.71 -54.90
CA TYR A 4 -6.14 -34.15 -54.68
C TYR A 4 -5.28 -34.71 -55.81
N MET A 5 -4.25 -35.46 -55.46
CA MET A 5 -3.62 -36.34 -56.44
C MET A 5 -4.30 -37.70 -56.39
N ILE A 6 -4.61 -38.27 -57.53
CA ILE A 6 -5.19 -39.59 -57.67
C ILE A 6 -4.08 -40.50 -58.22
N GLU A 7 -3.56 -41.39 -57.37
CA GLU A 7 -2.71 -42.51 -57.77
C GLU A 7 -3.51 -43.79 -57.58
N GLY A 8 -3.95 -44.40 -58.68
CA GLY A 8 -4.81 -45.59 -58.65
C GLY A 8 -6.21 -45.29 -58.07
N ASN A 9 -6.75 -46.14 -57.20
CA ASN A 9 -8.07 -45.99 -56.60
C ASN A 9 -8.07 -45.17 -55.29
N ASN A 10 -6.93 -44.61 -54.89
CA ASN A 10 -6.83 -43.82 -53.66
C ASN A 10 -6.56 -42.32 -53.98
N ALA A 11 -7.44 -41.46 -53.48
CA ALA A 11 -7.23 -40.04 -53.52
C ALA A 11 -6.41 -39.62 -52.29
N HIS A 12 -5.20 -39.13 -52.51
CA HIS A 12 -4.39 -38.53 -51.44
C HIS A 12 -4.55 -37.03 -51.43
N ARG A 13 -4.86 -36.47 -50.28
CA ARG A 13 -4.91 -35.02 -50.06
C ARG A 13 -3.49 -34.45 -50.16
N ILE A 14 -3.25 -33.56 -51.09
CA ILE A 14 -1.99 -32.79 -51.13
C ILE A 14 -2.04 -31.77 -49.97
N GLU A 15 -1.22 -32.00 -48.94
CA GLU A 15 -1.04 -31.02 -47.87
C GLU A 15 -0.12 -29.88 -48.42
N GLU A 16 -0.71 -28.73 -48.67
CA GLU A 16 0.07 -27.52 -48.95
C GLU A 16 0.94 -27.17 -47.73
N THR A 17 2.24 -27.11 -47.91
CA THR A 17 3.20 -26.72 -46.89
C THR A 17 3.78 -25.34 -47.22
N TYR A 18 3.81 -24.49 -46.22
CA TYR A 18 4.37 -23.13 -46.29
C TYR A 18 5.79 -23.13 -45.77
N VAL A 19 6.75 -22.72 -46.59
CA VAL A 19 8.17 -22.67 -46.20
C VAL A 19 8.55 -21.22 -45.89
N GLU A 20 9.06 -20.99 -44.70
CA GLU A 20 9.47 -19.65 -44.27
C GLU A 20 10.92 -19.66 -43.77
N LYS A 21 11.64 -18.57 -44.03
CA LYS A 21 13.01 -18.39 -43.49
C LYS A 21 12.97 -18.47 -41.97
N CYS A 22 13.90 -19.17 -41.41
CA CYS A 22 14.02 -19.25 -39.94
C CYS A 22 14.32 -17.88 -39.34
N ALA A 23 13.41 -17.32 -38.57
CA ALA A 23 13.57 -16.00 -37.94
C ALA A 23 14.78 -15.89 -37.01
N LYS A 24 15.21 -17.02 -36.40
CA LYS A 24 16.34 -17.01 -35.47
C LYS A 24 17.69 -16.86 -36.16
N CYS A 25 17.88 -17.44 -37.34
CA CYS A 25 19.12 -17.36 -38.12
C CYS A 25 18.96 -16.59 -39.44
N ALA A 26 17.83 -15.96 -39.69
CA ALA A 26 17.51 -15.22 -40.89
C ALA A 26 17.76 -16.04 -42.19
N GLY A 27 17.58 -17.37 -42.14
CA GLY A 27 17.76 -18.27 -43.28
C GLY A 27 19.16 -18.84 -43.40
N THR A 28 20.13 -18.46 -42.60
CA THR A 28 21.54 -18.93 -42.73
C THR A 28 21.78 -20.33 -42.22
N GLY A 29 20.88 -20.93 -41.43
CA GLY A 29 21.08 -22.21 -40.77
C GLY A 29 22.05 -22.18 -39.57
N ASN A 30 22.76 -21.08 -39.38
CA ASN A 30 23.80 -20.96 -38.36
C ASN A 30 23.35 -20.10 -37.17
N PHE A 31 23.74 -20.49 -35.97
CA PHE A 31 23.55 -19.63 -34.77
C PHE A 31 24.74 -18.69 -34.63
N ARG A 32 24.45 -17.39 -34.47
CA ARG A 32 25.47 -16.38 -34.24
C ARG A 32 25.41 -15.90 -32.78
N SER A 33 26.58 -15.75 -32.17
CA SER A 33 26.70 -15.12 -30.86
C SER A 33 26.34 -13.63 -30.93
N TYR A 34 26.20 -12.98 -29.78
CA TYR A 34 26.02 -11.53 -29.67
C TYR A 34 27.10 -10.71 -30.43
N MET A 35 28.31 -11.23 -30.48
CA MET A 35 29.43 -10.60 -31.23
C MET A 35 29.44 -10.94 -32.73
N GLY A 36 28.39 -11.55 -33.28
CA GLY A 36 28.27 -11.88 -34.68
C GLY A 36 29.02 -13.12 -35.16
N ARG A 37 29.80 -13.81 -34.28
CA ARG A 37 30.54 -15.06 -34.63
C ARG A 37 29.59 -16.23 -34.77
N VAL A 38 29.80 -17.07 -35.80
CA VAL A 38 29.09 -18.33 -35.94
C VAL A 38 29.56 -19.27 -34.84
N VAL A 39 28.65 -19.78 -34.03
CA VAL A 39 28.95 -20.64 -32.87
C VAL A 39 28.53 -22.09 -33.15
N GLY A 40 27.65 -22.30 -34.13
CA GLY A 40 27.15 -23.63 -34.47
C GLY A 40 25.88 -23.61 -35.31
N GLN A 41 25.24 -24.75 -35.40
CA GLN A 41 23.93 -24.86 -36.08
C GLN A 41 22.82 -24.08 -35.34
N CYS A 42 21.93 -23.49 -36.09
CA CYS A 42 20.76 -22.84 -35.52
C CYS A 42 19.85 -23.89 -34.85
N PHE A 43 19.69 -23.79 -33.55
CA PHE A 43 18.87 -24.73 -32.76
C PHE A 43 17.37 -24.66 -33.12
N ALA A 44 16.89 -23.55 -33.69
CA ALA A 44 15.47 -23.33 -34.05
C ALA A 44 15.08 -24.05 -35.36
N CYS A 45 15.98 -24.18 -36.31
CA CYS A 45 15.77 -24.87 -37.59
C CYS A 45 16.73 -26.07 -37.79
N LYS A 46 17.54 -26.40 -36.80
CA LYS A 46 18.52 -27.50 -36.85
C LYS A 46 19.45 -27.43 -38.07
N GLY A 47 19.88 -26.21 -38.41
CA GLY A 47 20.82 -25.99 -39.54
C GLY A 47 20.17 -25.80 -40.91
N VAL A 48 18.89 -26.10 -41.09
CA VAL A 48 18.20 -26.10 -42.41
C VAL A 48 17.97 -24.69 -42.95
N GLY A 49 17.95 -23.66 -42.09
CA GLY A 49 17.73 -22.27 -42.47
C GLY A 49 16.25 -21.87 -42.67
N HIS A 50 15.34 -22.81 -42.78
CA HIS A 50 13.91 -22.58 -42.95
C HIS A 50 13.07 -23.47 -42.03
N LYS A 51 11.77 -23.17 -41.94
CA LYS A 51 10.77 -23.98 -41.26
C LYS A 51 9.57 -24.18 -42.17
N THR A 52 8.99 -25.38 -42.12
CA THR A 52 7.79 -25.73 -42.83
C THR A 52 6.59 -25.72 -41.92
N TYR A 53 5.48 -25.18 -42.40
CA TYR A 53 4.22 -25.06 -41.65
C TYR A 53 3.06 -25.61 -42.49
N LYS A 54 2.02 -26.10 -41.80
CA LYS A 54 0.77 -26.56 -42.47
C LYS A 54 -0.18 -25.42 -42.81
N THR A 55 0.09 -24.18 -42.31
CA THR A 55 -0.73 -22.99 -42.54
C THR A 55 0.15 -21.80 -42.89
N ASP A 56 -0.38 -20.81 -43.59
CA ASP A 56 0.30 -19.56 -43.91
C ASP A 56 0.54 -18.70 -42.66
N SER A 57 1.39 -17.68 -42.75
CA SER A 57 1.79 -16.84 -41.63
C SER A 57 0.64 -15.99 -41.06
N GLN A 58 -0.29 -15.56 -41.89
CA GLN A 58 -1.46 -14.76 -41.47
C GLN A 58 -2.43 -15.60 -40.66
N THR A 59 -2.74 -16.81 -41.12
CA THR A 59 -3.57 -17.78 -40.39
C THR A 59 -2.94 -18.13 -39.03
N ARG A 60 -1.61 -18.32 -38.97
CA ARG A 60 -0.93 -18.58 -37.71
C ARG A 60 -0.98 -17.37 -36.77
N ALA A 61 -0.86 -16.14 -37.29
CA ALA A 61 -0.99 -14.92 -36.51
C ALA A 61 -2.42 -14.77 -35.96
N ALA A 62 -3.43 -14.99 -36.81
CA ALA A 62 -4.84 -14.96 -36.39
C ALA A 62 -5.16 -16.02 -35.32
N ASN A 63 -4.63 -17.24 -35.47
CA ASN A 63 -4.81 -18.31 -34.49
C ASN A 63 -4.13 -18.00 -33.14
N ARG A 64 -2.94 -17.36 -33.18
CA ARG A 64 -2.28 -16.87 -31.93
C ARG A 64 -3.12 -15.77 -31.25
N ALA A 65 -3.64 -14.81 -32.00
CA ALA A 65 -4.53 -13.77 -31.48
C ALA A 65 -5.78 -14.38 -30.83
N LYS A 66 -6.50 -15.26 -31.57
CA LYS A 66 -7.67 -15.97 -31.03
C LYS A 66 -7.34 -16.78 -29.75
N SER A 67 -6.17 -17.39 -29.70
CA SER A 67 -5.72 -18.13 -28.51
C SER A 67 -5.42 -17.20 -27.33
N ALA A 68 -4.84 -16.02 -27.60
CA ALA A 68 -4.60 -15.01 -26.58
C ALA A 68 -5.91 -14.45 -26.02
N ASP A 69 -6.86 -14.10 -26.90
CA ASP A 69 -8.18 -13.61 -26.53
C ASP A 69 -8.98 -14.65 -25.70
N ARG A 70 -8.88 -15.92 -26.10
CA ARG A 70 -9.49 -17.00 -25.32
C ARG A 70 -8.87 -17.12 -23.93
N LYS A 71 -7.57 -16.99 -23.78
CA LYS A 71 -6.91 -17.00 -22.48
C LYS A 71 -7.36 -15.85 -21.58
N VAL A 72 -7.49 -14.65 -22.16
CA VAL A 72 -7.99 -13.48 -21.42
C VAL A 72 -9.43 -13.72 -20.93
N ARG A 73 -10.31 -14.18 -21.82
CA ARG A 73 -11.71 -14.50 -21.44
C ARG A 73 -11.76 -15.58 -20.35
N ASN A 74 -11.04 -16.68 -20.52
CA ASN A 74 -11.03 -17.73 -19.49
C ASN A 74 -10.56 -17.22 -18.13
N ARG A 75 -9.56 -16.31 -18.10
CA ARG A 75 -9.10 -15.70 -16.84
C ARG A 75 -10.20 -14.86 -16.19
N GLN A 76 -10.96 -14.12 -16.99
CA GLN A 76 -12.08 -13.32 -16.47
C GLN A 76 -13.20 -14.22 -15.97
N ASP A 77 -13.60 -15.22 -16.75
CA ASP A 77 -14.63 -16.19 -16.38
C ASP A 77 -14.27 -16.92 -15.07
N ASN A 78 -13.01 -17.27 -14.88
CA ASN A 78 -12.49 -17.89 -13.67
C ASN A 78 -12.67 -16.97 -12.45
N LEU A 79 -12.28 -15.68 -12.59
CA LEU A 79 -12.44 -14.69 -11.52
C LEU A 79 -13.91 -14.47 -11.16
N ASP A 80 -14.78 -14.36 -12.15
CA ASP A 80 -16.21 -14.12 -11.94
C ASP A 80 -16.88 -15.34 -11.29
N THR A 81 -16.51 -16.54 -11.72
CA THR A 81 -16.95 -17.79 -11.11
C THR A 81 -16.49 -17.89 -9.64
N PHE A 82 -15.23 -17.60 -9.37
CA PHE A 82 -14.70 -17.61 -8.01
C PHE A 82 -15.40 -16.59 -7.10
N ARG A 83 -15.66 -15.37 -7.60
CA ARG A 83 -16.45 -14.35 -6.87
C ARG A 83 -17.84 -14.84 -6.52
N GLN A 84 -18.48 -15.59 -7.42
CA GLN A 84 -19.82 -16.12 -7.20
C GLN A 84 -19.84 -17.19 -6.11
N PHE A 85 -18.89 -18.12 -6.12
CA PHE A 85 -18.88 -19.26 -5.20
C PHE A 85 -18.14 -18.99 -3.89
N GLN A 86 -17.16 -18.05 -3.89
CA GLN A 86 -16.33 -17.71 -2.73
C GLN A 86 -16.26 -16.20 -2.51
N PRO A 87 -17.42 -15.51 -2.28
CA PRO A 87 -17.47 -14.05 -2.29
C PRO A 87 -16.60 -13.39 -1.20
N ALA A 88 -16.56 -13.97 0.00
CA ALA A 88 -15.75 -13.43 1.10
C ALA A 88 -14.25 -13.55 0.82
N ALA A 89 -13.81 -14.70 0.29
CA ALA A 89 -12.41 -14.92 -0.08
C ALA A 89 -12.02 -14.02 -1.24
N ALA A 90 -12.85 -13.89 -2.27
CA ALA A 90 -12.60 -13.01 -3.42
C ALA A 90 -12.44 -11.56 -2.99
N ALA A 91 -13.38 -11.03 -2.19
CA ALA A 91 -13.31 -9.66 -1.70
C ALA A 91 -12.04 -9.39 -0.87
N TRP A 92 -11.67 -10.32 0.01
CA TRP A 92 -10.45 -10.18 0.80
C TRP A 92 -9.19 -10.20 -0.07
N ILE A 93 -9.10 -11.15 -1.02
CA ILE A 93 -7.97 -11.28 -1.93
C ILE A 93 -7.80 -10.00 -2.75
N GLU A 94 -8.87 -9.46 -3.34
CA GLU A 94 -8.85 -8.25 -4.14
C GLU A 94 -8.40 -7.03 -3.33
N ALA A 95 -8.98 -6.84 -2.14
CA ALA A 95 -8.62 -5.74 -1.25
C ALA A 95 -7.16 -5.83 -0.75
N ALA A 96 -6.69 -7.04 -0.42
CA ALA A 96 -5.34 -7.27 0.06
C ALA A 96 -4.30 -7.14 -1.07
N ALA A 97 -4.61 -7.63 -2.28
CA ALA A 97 -3.76 -7.50 -3.46
C ALA A 97 -3.61 -6.03 -3.89
N ALA A 98 -4.69 -5.24 -3.84
CA ALA A 98 -4.66 -3.80 -4.13
C ALA A 98 -3.76 -3.01 -3.16
N ARG A 99 -3.62 -3.48 -1.92
CA ARG A 99 -2.69 -2.91 -0.92
C ARG A 99 -1.24 -3.38 -1.11
N GLY A 100 -0.94 -4.19 -2.12
CA GLY A 100 0.41 -4.69 -2.40
C GLY A 100 0.80 -5.94 -1.60
N PHE A 101 -0.16 -6.67 -1.01
CA PHE A 101 0.15 -7.88 -0.26
C PHE A 101 0.46 -9.04 -1.22
N GLU A 102 1.72 -9.40 -1.34
CA GLU A 102 2.24 -10.38 -2.32
C GLU A 102 1.52 -11.74 -2.27
N PHE A 103 1.21 -12.23 -1.06
CA PHE A 103 0.45 -13.47 -0.90
C PHE A 103 -0.91 -13.39 -1.57
N ALA A 104 -1.67 -12.30 -1.36
CA ALA A 104 -2.96 -12.10 -2.00
C ALA A 104 -2.84 -11.93 -3.52
N GLN A 105 -1.78 -11.27 -4.00
CA GLN A 105 -1.50 -11.16 -5.44
C GLN A 105 -1.25 -12.54 -6.07
N SER A 106 -0.49 -13.41 -5.39
CA SER A 106 -0.24 -14.77 -5.85
C SER A 106 -1.51 -15.61 -5.90
N LEU A 107 -2.43 -15.44 -4.93
CA LEU A 107 -3.74 -16.11 -4.92
C LEU A 107 -4.65 -15.60 -6.03
N ALA A 108 -4.70 -14.29 -6.27
CA ALA A 108 -5.46 -13.71 -7.38
C ALA A 108 -5.00 -14.26 -8.73
N GLU A 109 -3.68 -14.40 -8.92
CA GLU A 109 -3.12 -15.01 -10.12
C GLU A 109 -3.46 -16.49 -10.24
N ALA A 110 -3.46 -17.25 -9.13
CA ALA A 110 -3.87 -18.65 -9.08
C ALA A 110 -5.34 -18.81 -9.47
N VAL A 111 -6.25 -18.02 -8.90
CA VAL A 111 -7.67 -18.00 -9.26
C VAL A 111 -7.85 -17.69 -10.75
N ALA A 112 -7.22 -16.62 -11.24
CA ALA A 112 -7.31 -16.24 -12.65
C ALA A 112 -6.85 -17.36 -13.58
N LYS A 113 -5.83 -18.14 -13.19
CA LYS A 113 -5.25 -19.18 -14.02
C LYS A 113 -5.98 -20.53 -13.92
N TYR A 114 -6.38 -20.91 -12.73
CA TYR A 114 -6.91 -22.25 -12.44
C TYR A 114 -8.40 -22.29 -12.13
N GLY A 115 -9.03 -21.15 -11.85
CA GLY A 115 -10.46 -21.01 -11.54
C GLY A 115 -10.81 -21.20 -10.08
N ASP A 116 -9.92 -21.77 -9.29
CA ASP A 116 -10.14 -22.06 -7.88
C ASP A 116 -8.83 -22.05 -7.09
N LEU A 117 -8.96 -22.12 -5.76
CA LEU A 117 -7.86 -22.26 -4.81
C LEU A 117 -7.88 -23.66 -4.21
N THR A 118 -6.73 -24.15 -3.78
CA THR A 118 -6.64 -25.38 -3.00
C THR A 118 -7.27 -25.20 -1.62
N GLU A 119 -7.72 -26.27 -0.98
CA GLU A 119 -8.28 -26.24 0.38
C GLU A 119 -7.35 -25.55 1.38
N GLY A 120 -6.03 -25.83 1.29
CA GLY A 120 -5.03 -25.17 2.13
C GLY A 120 -4.90 -23.68 1.90
N GLN A 121 -5.07 -23.20 0.65
CA GLN A 121 -5.08 -21.79 0.31
C GLN A 121 -6.36 -21.11 0.81
N LEU A 122 -7.53 -21.73 0.62
CA LEU A 122 -8.80 -21.23 1.15
C LEU A 122 -8.76 -21.12 2.68
N ALA A 123 -8.32 -22.16 3.38
CA ALA A 123 -8.15 -22.13 4.83
C ALA A 123 -7.14 -21.05 5.30
N ALA A 124 -6.13 -20.73 4.50
CA ALA A 124 -5.22 -19.62 4.79
C ALA A 124 -5.91 -18.26 4.63
N VAL A 125 -6.72 -18.08 3.60
CA VAL A 125 -7.53 -16.87 3.39
C VAL A 125 -8.53 -16.68 4.54
N GLU A 126 -9.25 -17.71 4.92
CA GLU A 126 -10.21 -17.68 6.04
C GLU A 126 -9.54 -17.25 7.36
N ARG A 127 -8.33 -17.79 7.65
CA ARG A 127 -7.55 -17.34 8.81
C ARG A 127 -7.14 -15.87 8.72
N CYS A 128 -6.84 -15.37 7.52
CA CYS A 128 -6.51 -13.96 7.33
C CYS A 128 -7.75 -13.07 7.55
N ILE A 129 -8.90 -13.46 7.02
CA ILE A 129 -10.18 -12.77 7.22
C ILE A 129 -10.51 -12.71 8.71
N ALA A 130 -10.43 -13.84 9.41
CA ALA A 130 -10.71 -13.92 10.85
C ALA A 130 -9.77 -13.01 11.66
N LYS A 131 -8.47 -13.02 11.36
CA LYS A 131 -7.49 -12.13 11.98
C LYS A 131 -7.76 -10.66 11.72
N ASP A 132 -8.15 -10.31 10.51
CA ASP A 132 -8.45 -8.92 10.18
C ASP A 132 -9.71 -8.45 10.91
N ALA A 133 -10.75 -9.29 10.99
CA ALA A 133 -11.97 -9.01 11.77
C ALA A 133 -11.65 -8.87 13.28
N GLU A 134 -10.82 -9.75 13.83
CA GLU A 134 -10.38 -9.65 15.23
C GLU A 134 -9.62 -8.34 15.51
N ARG A 135 -8.70 -7.96 14.61
CA ARG A 135 -7.96 -6.69 14.72
C ARG A 135 -8.89 -5.48 14.65
N GLU A 136 -9.90 -5.54 13.80
CA GLU A 136 -10.87 -4.46 13.67
C GLU A 136 -11.73 -4.35 14.93
N ALA A 137 -12.21 -5.47 15.48
CA ALA A 137 -12.93 -5.52 16.75
C ALA A 137 -12.09 -4.98 17.92
N GLN A 138 -10.81 -5.37 17.99
CA GLN A 138 -9.88 -4.83 19.00
C GLN A 138 -9.65 -3.33 18.85
N ARG A 139 -9.57 -2.81 17.60
CA ARG A 139 -9.45 -1.36 17.36
C ARG A 139 -10.71 -0.62 17.77
N ALA A 140 -11.89 -1.17 17.46
CA ALA A 140 -13.17 -0.60 17.86
C ALA A 140 -13.31 -0.56 19.39
N SER A 141 -13.01 -1.65 20.07
CA SER A 141 -13.04 -1.73 21.54
C SER A 141 -12.07 -0.72 22.19
N LYS A 142 -10.84 -0.64 21.68
CA LYS A 142 -9.87 0.37 22.17
C LYS A 142 -10.33 1.81 21.89
N ALA A 143 -10.98 2.04 20.76
CA ALA A 143 -11.54 3.35 20.45
C ALA A 143 -12.69 3.71 21.40
N GLU A 144 -13.52 2.75 21.74
CA GLU A 144 -14.64 2.95 22.68
C GLU A 144 -14.16 3.23 24.11
N GLN A 145 -13.11 2.54 24.54
CA GLN A 145 -12.50 2.71 25.87
C GLN A 145 -11.61 3.96 25.99
N ALA A 146 -11.16 4.54 24.87
CA ALA A 146 -10.30 5.70 24.87
C ALA A 146 -11.06 6.93 25.40
N PRO A 147 -10.48 7.69 26.38
CA PRO A 147 -11.11 8.88 26.92
C PRO A 147 -11.38 9.92 25.83
N THR A 148 -12.57 10.51 25.87
CA THR A 148 -12.94 11.60 24.99
C THR A 148 -12.27 12.88 25.47
N VAL A 149 -11.65 13.61 24.54
CA VAL A 149 -10.94 14.86 24.80
C VAL A 149 -11.33 15.91 23.76
N ASP A 150 -11.54 17.13 24.17
CA ASP A 150 -11.75 18.23 23.22
C ASP A 150 -10.40 18.86 22.84
N ALA A 151 -9.87 18.44 21.72
CA ALA A 151 -8.61 18.95 21.19
C ALA A 151 -8.76 20.13 20.23
N SER A 152 -9.94 20.72 20.10
CA SER A 152 -10.22 21.81 19.15
C SER A 152 -9.31 23.03 19.34
N LYS A 153 -9.13 23.47 20.58
CA LYS A 153 -8.23 24.59 20.92
C LYS A 153 -6.77 24.26 20.58
N LEU A 154 -6.37 23.01 20.85
CA LEU A 154 -5.00 22.59 20.56
C LEU A 154 -4.72 22.48 19.05
N HIS A 155 -5.68 22.00 18.28
CA HIS A 155 -5.60 22.02 16.81
C HIS A 155 -5.52 23.45 16.28
N ALA A 156 -6.37 24.35 16.76
CA ALA A 156 -6.36 25.75 16.38
C ALA A 156 -4.98 26.42 16.65
N ALA A 157 -4.38 26.12 17.81
CA ALA A 157 -3.04 26.63 18.14
C ALA A 157 -1.96 26.08 17.19
N PHE A 158 -2.01 24.79 16.84
CA PHE A 158 -1.07 24.21 15.86
C PHE A 158 -1.28 24.76 14.45
N ASP A 159 -2.51 25.00 14.05
CA ASP A 159 -2.84 25.62 12.75
C ASP A 159 -2.35 27.07 12.67
N ALA A 160 -2.53 27.85 13.74
CA ALA A 160 -1.97 29.21 13.86
C ALA A 160 -0.44 29.19 13.76
N ALA A 161 0.22 28.29 14.49
CA ALA A 161 1.67 28.13 14.44
C ALA A 161 2.17 27.75 13.05
N ALA A 162 1.46 26.86 12.35
CA ALA A 162 1.78 26.49 10.97
C ALA A 162 1.57 27.67 10.00
N ALA A 163 0.50 28.44 10.16
CA ALA A 163 0.23 29.66 9.39
C ALA A 163 1.31 30.75 9.62
N ALA A 164 1.84 30.83 10.84
CA ALA A 164 2.98 31.69 11.18
C ALA A 164 4.34 31.19 10.63
N GLY A 165 4.35 30.05 9.90
CA GLY A 165 5.53 29.52 9.24
C GLY A 165 6.40 28.58 10.08
N LEU A 166 5.93 28.11 11.23
CA LEU A 166 6.66 27.11 12.04
C LEU A 166 6.59 25.75 11.37
N LYS A 167 7.75 25.25 10.93
CA LYS A 167 7.87 23.95 10.22
C LYS A 167 7.59 22.73 11.10
N PHE A 168 7.94 22.78 12.39
CA PHE A 168 7.82 21.66 13.34
C PHE A 168 7.25 22.17 14.67
N PRO A 169 5.98 22.58 14.67
CA PRO A 169 5.36 23.11 15.88
C PRO A 169 5.26 21.99 16.95
N LYS A 170 5.65 22.33 18.16
CA LYS A 170 5.62 21.44 19.32
C LYS A 170 5.31 22.24 20.57
N MET A 171 4.37 21.76 21.38
CA MET A 171 4.13 22.26 22.73
C MET A 171 4.71 21.31 23.76
N ARG A 172 5.39 21.87 24.75
CA ARG A 172 6.04 21.13 25.86
C ARG A 172 5.25 21.34 27.12
N PHE A 173 5.05 20.24 27.84
CA PHE A 173 4.38 20.21 29.13
C PHE A 173 5.23 19.39 30.10
N GLU A 174 4.81 19.30 31.34
CA GLU A 174 5.52 18.50 32.32
C GLU A 174 5.43 17.00 31.99
N GLY A 175 6.58 16.36 31.74
CA GLY A 175 6.67 14.94 31.42
C GLY A 175 6.23 14.55 30.01
N PHE A 176 5.80 15.50 29.15
CA PHE A 176 5.49 15.17 27.75
C PHE A 176 5.46 16.39 26.82
N SER A 177 5.37 16.12 25.55
CA SER A 177 5.18 17.12 24.51
C SER A 177 4.14 16.66 23.49
N ILE A 178 3.43 17.61 22.90
CA ILE A 178 2.44 17.36 21.85
C ILE A 178 2.92 18.00 20.55
N SER A 179 2.75 17.27 19.44
CA SER A 179 3.09 17.75 18.10
C SER A 179 2.19 17.13 17.05
N PRO A 180 1.92 17.81 15.92
CA PRO A 180 1.15 17.23 14.82
C PRO A 180 1.82 15.99 14.24
N ALA A 181 1.02 15.02 13.84
CA ALA A 181 1.50 13.89 13.06
C ALA A 181 1.88 14.35 11.63
N PRO A 182 2.82 13.64 10.95
CA PRO A 182 3.17 13.96 9.57
C PRO A 182 1.95 13.91 8.64
N ALA A 183 1.82 14.92 7.77
CA ALA A 183 0.67 15.07 6.87
C ALA A 183 0.49 13.90 5.89
N HIS A 184 1.58 13.19 5.56
CA HIS A 184 1.58 12.06 4.61
C HIS A 184 1.59 10.68 5.29
N GLY A 185 1.30 10.59 6.59
CA GLY A 185 1.30 9.33 7.35
C GLY A 185 -0.11 8.77 7.58
N HIS A 186 -0.16 7.53 8.08
CA HIS A 186 -1.41 6.86 8.48
C HIS A 186 -2.20 7.60 9.57
N ASN A 187 -1.58 8.51 10.29
CA ASN A 187 -2.17 9.29 11.37
C ASN A 187 -2.28 10.77 10.99
N ALA A 188 -2.41 11.11 9.70
CA ALA A 188 -2.60 12.48 9.27
C ALA A 188 -3.77 13.13 10.03
N GLY A 189 -3.59 14.37 10.52
CA GLY A 189 -4.57 15.07 11.34
C GLY A 189 -4.61 14.67 12.82
N ALA A 190 -3.83 13.68 13.26
CA ALA A 190 -3.68 13.36 14.67
C ALA A 190 -2.59 14.23 15.34
N LEU A 191 -2.61 14.29 16.68
CA LEU A 191 -1.53 14.86 17.48
C LEU A 191 -0.81 13.72 18.22
N TYR A 192 0.51 13.71 18.15
CA TYR A 192 1.34 12.76 18.90
C TYR A 192 1.71 13.31 20.26
N VAL A 193 1.61 12.48 21.28
CA VAL A 193 2.05 12.73 22.65
C VAL A 193 3.32 11.91 22.91
N LYS A 194 4.40 12.57 23.31
CA LYS A 194 5.71 11.94 23.54
C LYS A 194 6.39 12.49 24.79
N ASP A 195 7.11 11.62 25.51
CA ASP A 195 8.07 12.00 26.54
C ASP A 195 9.49 11.77 25.99
N GLY A 196 10.16 12.84 25.60
CA GLY A 196 11.43 12.73 24.90
C GLY A 196 11.31 11.93 23.61
N HIS A 197 11.85 10.69 23.62
CA HIS A 197 11.75 9.73 22.51
C HIS A 197 10.61 8.74 22.66
N ASP A 198 10.05 8.60 23.87
CA ASP A 198 9.03 7.60 24.15
C ASP A 198 7.66 8.05 23.68
N TYR A 199 6.97 7.15 23.00
CA TYR A 199 5.66 7.41 22.44
C TYR A 199 4.58 7.08 23.48
N LEU A 200 3.93 8.11 24.03
CA LEU A 200 2.87 7.95 25.04
C LEU A 200 1.48 7.73 24.42
N GLY A 201 1.27 8.15 23.19
CA GLY A 201 -0.03 7.98 22.54
C GLY A 201 -0.31 9.01 21.45
N LYS A 202 -1.55 8.98 20.98
CA LYS A 202 -2.04 9.94 19.98
C LYS A 202 -3.44 10.44 20.32
N ILE A 203 -3.72 11.68 19.96
CA ILE A 203 -5.06 12.26 19.98
C ILE A 203 -5.59 12.23 18.55
N SER A 204 -6.72 11.60 18.35
CA SER A 204 -7.35 11.47 17.04
C SER A 204 -8.86 11.35 17.20
N SER A 205 -9.63 12.01 16.32
CA SER A 205 -11.10 11.97 16.34
C SER A 205 -11.71 12.26 17.71
N GLY A 206 -11.14 13.24 18.44
CA GLY A 206 -11.63 13.65 19.76
C GLY A 206 -11.39 12.64 20.87
N ARG A 207 -10.42 11.72 20.71
CA ARG A 207 -10.06 10.69 21.71
C ARG A 207 -8.56 10.59 21.90
N PHE A 208 -8.14 10.31 23.11
CA PHE A 208 -6.74 10.03 23.43
C PHE A 208 -6.49 8.51 23.47
N PHE A 209 -5.70 8.02 22.54
CA PHE A 209 -5.27 6.62 22.47
C PHE A 209 -3.91 6.46 23.14
N ALA A 210 -3.91 6.08 24.40
CA ALA A 210 -2.71 5.83 25.17
C ALA A 210 -1.93 4.63 24.61
N SER A 211 -0.59 4.71 24.66
CA SER A 211 0.30 3.56 24.42
C SER A 211 0.38 2.68 25.67
N ARG A 212 1.11 1.56 25.56
CA ARG A 212 1.37 0.69 26.72
C ARG A 212 2.24 1.36 27.78
N ASP A 213 3.07 2.32 27.36
CA ASP A 213 4.03 3.00 28.22
C ASP A 213 3.44 4.25 28.88
N CYS A 214 2.16 4.55 28.60
CA CYS A 214 1.41 5.64 29.20
C CYS A 214 0.53 5.08 30.32
N ASP A 215 0.90 5.35 31.56
CA ASP A 215 0.10 5.01 32.72
C ASP A 215 -1.16 5.89 32.84
N ALA A 216 -2.04 5.54 33.77
CA ALA A 216 -3.31 6.23 33.97
C ALA A 216 -3.13 7.68 34.42
N GLU A 217 -2.11 7.97 35.26
CA GLU A 217 -1.82 9.31 35.75
C GLU A 217 -1.36 10.22 34.61
N ARG A 218 -0.46 9.75 33.75
CA ARG A 218 -0.02 10.46 32.55
C ARG A 218 -1.17 10.66 31.57
N ALA A 219 -2.02 9.64 31.40
CA ALA A 219 -3.17 9.74 30.52
C ALA A 219 -4.15 10.84 31.00
N GLN A 220 -4.37 10.94 32.31
CA GLN A 220 -5.16 12.01 32.89
C GLN A 220 -4.51 13.37 32.70
N SER A 221 -3.21 13.50 32.95
CA SER A 221 -2.45 14.75 32.71
C SER A 221 -2.53 15.21 31.25
N VAL A 222 -2.49 14.29 30.30
CA VAL A 222 -2.68 14.60 28.88
C VAL A 222 -4.10 15.12 28.63
N ALA A 223 -5.11 14.47 29.19
CA ALA A 223 -6.51 14.89 29.04
C ALA A 223 -6.75 16.29 29.61
N ASP A 224 -6.17 16.60 30.76
CA ASP A 224 -6.27 17.92 31.42
C ASP A 224 -5.61 19.02 30.56
N VAL A 225 -4.42 18.76 30.03
CA VAL A 225 -3.71 19.68 29.13
C VAL A 225 -4.48 19.91 27.83
N VAL A 226 -5.08 18.87 27.28
CA VAL A 226 -5.84 18.96 26.03
C VAL A 226 -7.12 19.78 26.20
N SER A 227 -7.78 19.69 27.36
CA SER A 227 -9.01 20.44 27.67
C SER A 227 -8.77 21.95 27.81
N ASP A 228 -7.62 22.36 28.34
CA ASP A 228 -7.22 23.77 28.42
C ASP A 228 -5.71 23.94 28.13
N PRO A 229 -5.32 23.92 26.87
CA PRO A 229 -3.92 24.04 26.48
C PRO A 229 -3.31 25.39 26.83
N THR A 230 -4.12 26.45 26.87
CA THR A 230 -3.65 27.80 27.25
C THR A 230 -3.29 27.87 28.71
N ALA A 231 -4.16 27.42 29.60
CA ALA A 231 -3.86 27.35 31.04
C ALA A 231 -2.66 26.45 31.32
N ALA A 232 -2.57 25.30 30.64
CA ALA A 232 -1.45 24.39 30.76
C ALA A 232 -0.12 25.01 30.29
N ALA A 233 -0.14 25.76 29.19
CA ALA A 233 1.04 26.48 28.67
C ALA A 233 1.55 27.52 29.68
N VAL A 234 0.63 28.31 30.24
CA VAL A 234 0.94 29.31 31.28
C VAL A 234 1.50 28.64 32.53
N ALA A 235 0.87 27.57 33.00
CA ALA A 235 1.32 26.82 34.18
C ALA A 235 2.73 26.24 33.97
N PHE A 236 3.00 25.66 32.80
CA PHE A 236 4.32 25.15 32.45
C PHE A 236 5.37 26.27 32.47
N GLY A 237 5.10 27.43 31.84
CA GLY A 237 6.03 28.54 31.80
C GLY A 237 6.32 29.11 33.19
N LYS A 238 5.32 29.28 34.03
CA LYS A 238 5.50 29.73 35.42
C LYS A 238 6.30 28.75 36.28
N LYS A 239 6.06 27.43 36.08
CA LYS A 239 6.76 26.38 36.85
C LYS A 239 8.21 26.20 36.42
N THR A 240 8.48 26.23 35.13
CA THR A 240 9.80 25.89 34.57
C THR A 240 10.65 27.10 34.24
N GLY A 241 10.08 28.29 34.19
CA GLY A 241 10.75 29.51 33.68
C GLY A 241 11.00 29.49 32.18
N SER A 242 10.37 28.54 31.42
CA SER A 242 10.61 28.33 30.00
C SER A 242 9.32 28.35 29.22
N CYS A 243 9.33 28.94 28.03
CA CYS A 243 8.17 28.97 27.14
C CYS A 243 7.83 27.55 26.63
N CYS A 244 6.58 27.10 26.76
CA CYS A 244 6.13 25.78 26.32
C CYS A 244 6.28 25.57 24.80
N CYS A 245 6.16 26.64 23.99
CA CYS A 245 6.21 26.58 22.54
C CYS A 245 7.66 26.49 22.00
N CYS A 246 8.51 27.46 22.35
CA CYS A 246 9.88 27.55 21.81
C CYS A 246 10.96 26.96 22.75
N GLY A 247 10.65 26.75 24.03
CA GLY A 247 11.59 26.23 25.04
C GLY A 247 12.63 27.23 25.52
N ARG A 248 12.54 28.52 25.12
CA ARG A 248 13.44 29.57 25.58
C ARG A 248 13.09 29.97 27.01
N GLU A 249 14.09 30.35 27.79
CA GLU A 249 13.92 30.92 29.12
C GLU A 249 13.12 32.23 29.03
N LEU A 250 12.22 32.43 29.98
CA LEU A 250 11.40 33.63 30.13
C LEU A 250 12.11 34.58 31.10
N THR A 251 12.76 35.62 30.58
CA THR A 251 13.54 36.59 31.36
C THR A 251 12.83 37.90 31.57
N ASP A 252 11.90 38.26 30.67
CA ASP A 252 11.11 39.46 30.80
C ASP A 252 9.97 39.27 31.83
N PRO A 253 9.78 40.21 32.78
CA PRO A 253 8.80 40.08 33.84
C PRO A 253 7.38 39.82 33.36
N ALA A 254 6.96 40.47 32.25
CA ALA A 254 5.63 40.24 31.65
C ALA A 254 5.50 38.85 31.08
N SER A 255 6.54 38.33 30.42
CA SER A 255 6.60 36.97 29.86
C SER A 255 6.61 35.92 30.98
N VAL A 256 7.31 36.15 32.08
CA VAL A 256 7.30 35.29 33.27
C VAL A 256 5.90 35.22 33.88
N ALA A 257 5.26 36.39 34.04
CA ALA A 257 3.88 36.47 34.58
C ALA A 257 2.86 35.80 33.65
N ALA A 258 3.03 35.94 32.34
CA ALA A 258 2.19 35.27 31.33
C ALA A 258 2.52 33.78 31.16
N GLY A 259 3.72 33.31 31.52
CA GLY A 259 4.19 31.91 31.30
C GLY A 259 4.48 31.58 29.84
N ILE A 260 4.45 32.59 28.95
CA ILE A 260 4.70 32.45 27.52
C ILE A 260 5.32 33.73 26.97
N GLY A 261 6.24 33.63 26.01
CA GLY A 261 6.82 34.78 25.34
C GLY A 261 5.84 35.42 24.34
N PRO A 262 5.86 36.79 24.16
CA PRO A 262 4.90 37.50 23.35
C PRO A 262 4.84 37.05 21.89
N ILE A 263 5.99 36.76 21.26
CA ILE A 263 6.06 36.24 19.89
C ILE A 263 5.42 34.86 19.79
N CYS A 264 5.58 34.02 20.83
CA CYS A 264 4.93 32.72 20.84
C CYS A 264 3.42 32.86 21.08
N ALA A 265 2.99 33.73 21.96
CA ALA A 265 1.55 33.99 22.16
C ALA A 265 0.88 34.42 20.86
N GLU A 266 1.47 35.36 20.13
CA GLU A 266 0.96 35.81 18.83
C GLU A 266 0.94 34.70 17.77
N ASN A 267 2.05 34.00 17.58
CA ASN A 267 2.19 32.96 16.54
C ASN A 267 1.30 31.73 16.80
N TRP A 268 0.93 31.46 18.03
CA TRP A 268 0.12 30.30 18.42
C TRP A 268 -1.32 30.64 18.75
N GLY A 269 -1.69 31.94 18.76
CA GLY A 269 -3.02 32.40 19.12
C GLY A 269 -3.40 32.08 20.57
N LEU A 270 -2.43 32.14 21.50
CA LEU A 270 -2.58 31.82 22.92
C LEU A 270 -2.67 33.05 23.81
#